data_1651c0c3f8b179ec5f43f8b246a42708
#
_entry.id   1651c0c3f8b179ec5f43f8b246a42708
#
_cell.length_a   1.000
_cell.length_b   1.000
_cell.length_c   1.000
_cell.angle_alpha   90.00
_cell.angle_beta   90.00
_cell.angle_gamma   90.00
#
_symmetry.space_group_name_H-M   'P 1'
#
loop_
_entity.id
_entity.type
_entity.pdbx_description
1 polymer ?
#
loop_
_entity_poly.entity_id
_entity_poly.type
_entity_poly.pdbx_seq_one_letter_code
_entity_poly.pdbx_strand_id
1 'polypeptide(L)'
;MSTPSFAGAVDLSSLGAKKAPAPTGDSPVINVTADQFESLVMKASQSIPVILDVWATWCEPCKQLSPILEELARDYTGQLLVAKVDADAEPSISQALEVQSIPSVFAVIKGQL
;
A
#
# COMPACT_ATOMS: atom_id res chain seq x y z
N MET A 1 15.01 20.94 -18.29
CA MET A 1 14.69 20.44 -18.02
C MET A 1 14.26 20.50 -17.72
N SER A 2 13.89 20.40 -17.81
CA SER A 2 13.31 20.12 -17.46
C SER A 2 13.29 19.59 -17.47
N THR A 3 13.30 19.21 -17.80
CA THR A 3 13.30 18.50 -17.90
C THR A 3 13.69 18.11 -18.47
N PRO A 4 14.01 17.88 -18.61
CA PRO A 4 14.27 17.25 -19.21
C PRO A 4 14.13 16.69 -19.64
N SER A 5 14.21 16.70 -19.80
CA SER A 5 13.83 15.99 -19.98
C SER A 5 13.98 15.21 -20.03
N PHE A 6 14.07 15.19 -20.07
CA PHE A 6 13.64 14.00 -19.69
C PHE A 6 12.32 13.90 -20.22
N ALA A 7 12.25 13.52 -21.33
CA ALA A 7 11.01 13.29 -21.89
C ALA A 7 10.31 12.50 -20.92
N GLY A 8 9.96 11.80 -20.71
CA GLY A 8 9.29 11.13 -19.81
C GLY A 8 9.52 11.62 -18.47
N ALA A 9 10.35 12.57 -18.39
CA ALA A 9 10.64 12.98 -17.08
C ALA A 9 9.46 13.55 -16.53
N VAL A 10 9.17 12.99 -15.56
CA VAL A 10 8.03 13.33 -14.92
C VAL A 10 8.31 14.51 -14.11
N ASP A 11 7.51 15.46 -14.21
CA ASP A 11 7.52 16.56 -13.30
C ASP A 11 6.97 16.08 -12.00
N LEU A 12 7.84 15.70 -11.11
CA LEU A 12 7.40 15.14 -9.84
C LEU A 12 6.71 16.17 -8.97
N SER A 13 6.99 17.43 -9.18
CA SER A 13 6.28 18.44 -8.42
C SER A 13 4.82 18.47 -8.84
N SER A 14 4.56 18.13 -10.07
CA SER A 14 3.18 18.01 -10.51
C SER A 14 2.48 16.85 -9.82
N LEU A 15 3.18 15.77 -9.63
CA LEU A 15 2.62 14.68 -8.88
C LEU A 15 2.32 15.09 -7.45
N GLY A 16 3.24 15.78 -6.85
CA GLY A 16 3.03 16.25 -5.50
C GLY A 16 1.82 17.13 -5.39
N ALA A 17 1.66 18.03 -6.34
CA ALA A 17 0.51 18.90 -6.31
C ALA A 17 -0.77 18.13 -6.50
N LYS A 18 -0.73 17.08 -7.30
CA LYS A 18 -1.93 16.31 -7.53
C LYS A 18 -2.25 15.36 -6.43
N LYS A 19 -1.36 15.20 -5.53
CA LYS A 19 -1.64 14.33 -4.41
C LYS A 19 -2.54 14.96 -3.43
N ALA A 20 -3.12 16.03 -3.76
CA ALA A 20 -4.12 16.58 -2.91
C ALA A 20 -4.92 15.43 -2.33
N PRO A 21 -5.28 15.53 -1.10
CA PRO A 21 -5.92 14.43 -0.42
C PRO A 21 -7.05 13.88 -1.23
N ALA A 22 -7.04 12.60 -1.37
CA ALA A 22 -8.12 11.95 -2.02
C ALA A 22 -9.37 12.15 -1.22
N PRO A 23 -10.48 12.18 -1.89
CA PRO A 23 -11.74 12.20 -1.19
C PRO A 23 -11.86 10.98 -0.29
N THR A 24 -12.74 11.08 0.63
CA THR A 24 -13.00 10.00 1.53
C THR A 24 -13.21 8.71 0.77
N GLY A 25 -12.58 7.66 1.24
CA GLY A 25 -12.72 6.36 0.62
C GLY A 25 -11.70 6.08 -0.44
N ASP A 26 -10.96 7.10 -0.86
CA ASP A 26 -9.94 6.93 -1.88
C ASP A 26 -8.54 7.13 -1.34
N SER A 27 -8.37 6.93 -0.05
CA SER A 27 -7.04 7.03 0.53
C SER A 27 -6.14 5.96 -0.07
N PRO A 28 -4.91 6.32 -0.45
CA PRO A 28 -3.96 5.34 -0.98
C PRO A 28 -3.42 4.40 0.08
N VAL A 29 -3.72 4.65 1.34
CA VAL A 29 -3.27 3.81 2.45
C VAL A 29 -4.48 3.48 3.30
N ILE A 30 -4.73 2.19 3.50
CA ILE A 30 -5.86 1.75 4.31
C ILE A 30 -5.39 0.72 5.32
N ASN A 31 -6.11 0.62 6.42
CA ASN A 31 -5.92 -0.46 7.39
C ASN A 31 -6.97 -1.51 7.11
N VAL A 32 -6.55 -2.77 7.12
CA VAL A 32 -7.43 -3.84 6.69
C VAL A 32 -7.59 -4.87 7.81
N THR A 33 -8.83 -5.24 8.09
CA THR A 33 -9.15 -6.30 9.02
C THR A 33 -9.52 -7.55 8.23
N ALA A 34 -9.59 -8.68 8.92
CA ALA A 34 -9.86 -9.96 8.25
C ALA A 34 -11.20 -9.94 7.51
N ASP A 35 -12.22 -9.36 8.13
CA ASP A 35 -13.55 -9.34 7.53
C ASP A 35 -13.64 -8.39 6.34
N GLN A 36 -12.68 -7.47 6.20
CA GLN A 36 -12.65 -6.52 5.08
C GLN A 36 -11.67 -6.93 3.99
N PHE A 37 -10.90 -7.98 4.22
CA PHE A 37 -9.83 -8.33 3.29
C PHE A 37 -10.35 -8.55 1.88
N GLU A 38 -11.41 -9.33 1.76
CA GLU A 38 -11.97 -9.63 0.44
C GLU A 38 -12.42 -8.37 -0.28
N SER A 39 -13.18 -7.53 0.40
CA SER A 39 -13.76 -6.36 -0.26
C SER A 39 -12.75 -5.25 -0.49
N LEU A 40 -11.79 -5.08 0.40
CA LEU A 40 -10.86 -3.96 0.28
C LEU A 40 -9.56 -4.32 -0.44
N VAL A 41 -9.16 -5.58 -0.38
CA VAL A 41 -7.90 -5.99 -0.98
C VAL A 41 -8.13 -6.75 -2.27
N MET A 42 -8.88 -7.84 -2.20
CA MET A 42 -9.04 -8.70 -3.38
C MET A 42 -9.78 -7.97 -4.49
N LYS A 43 -10.83 -7.25 -4.15
CA LYS A 43 -11.58 -6.50 -5.15
C LYS A 43 -10.74 -5.37 -5.73
N ALA A 44 -10.07 -4.61 -4.87
CA ALA A 44 -9.26 -3.50 -5.36
C ALA A 44 -8.15 -3.98 -6.26
N SER A 45 -7.62 -5.17 -6.00
CA SER A 45 -6.50 -5.72 -6.79
C SER A 45 -6.92 -6.04 -8.22
N GLN A 46 -8.21 -6.09 -8.50
CA GLN A 46 -8.67 -6.27 -9.88
C GLN A 46 -8.36 -5.06 -10.74
N SER A 47 -8.26 -3.90 -10.13
CA SER A 47 -8.07 -2.65 -10.86
C SER A 47 -6.66 -2.10 -10.73
N ILE A 48 -6.08 -2.18 -9.53
CA ILE A 48 -4.72 -1.65 -9.29
C ILE A 48 -4.00 -2.60 -8.36
N PRO A 49 -2.67 -2.59 -8.39
CA PRO A 49 -1.91 -3.42 -7.46
C PRO A 49 -2.17 -3.00 -6.01
N VAL A 50 -2.26 -3.97 -5.14
CA VAL A 50 -2.39 -3.72 -3.70
C VAL A 50 -1.14 -4.25 -3.02
N ILE A 51 -0.48 -3.38 -2.30
CA ILE A 51 0.72 -3.74 -1.54
C ILE A 51 0.28 -3.99 -0.11
N LEU A 52 0.45 -5.23 0.34
CA LEU A 52 0.12 -5.59 1.70
C LEU A 52 1.33 -5.36 2.57
N ASP A 53 1.16 -4.55 3.59
CA ASP A 53 2.21 -4.24 4.56
C ASP A 53 1.83 -4.90 5.88
N VAL A 54 2.42 -6.05 6.17
CA VAL A 54 2.16 -6.77 7.41
C VAL A 54 3.15 -6.27 8.45
N TRP A 55 2.63 -5.67 9.50
CA TRP A 55 3.41 -4.96 10.50
C TRP A 55 2.92 -5.29 11.89
N ALA A 56 3.65 -4.82 12.90
CA ALA A 56 3.22 -4.92 14.29
C ALA A 56 3.79 -3.74 15.06
N THR A 57 3.13 -3.42 16.17
CA THR A 57 3.54 -2.25 16.96
C THR A 57 4.94 -2.39 17.56
N TRP A 58 5.37 -3.63 17.79
CA TRP A 58 6.68 -3.88 18.39
C TRP A 58 7.79 -4.05 17.35
N CYS A 59 7.47 -3.96 16.10
CA CYS A 59 8.42 -4.24 15.02
C CYS A 59 9.16 -2.97 14.64
N GLU A 60 10.41 -2.86 15.02
CA GLU A 60 11.20 -1.66 14.71
C GLU A 60 11.43 -1.47 13.22
N PRO A 61 11.81 -2.52 12.46
CA PRO A 61 11.96 -2.31 11.02
C PRO A 61 10.68 -1.89 10.33
N CYS A 62 9.53 -2.31 10.85
CA CYS A 62 8.25 -1.89 10.29
C CYS A 62 8.07 -0.38 10.40
N LYS A 63 8.54 0.19 11.48
CA LYS A 63 8.40 1.62 11.71
C LYS A 63 9.21 2.44 10.71
N GLN A 64 10.21 1.83 10.10
CA GLN A 64 11.00 2.49 9.06
C GLN A 64 10.45 2.20 7.68
N LEU A 65 9.95 1.01 7.46
CA LEU A 65 9.47 0.61 6.14
C LEU A 65 8.09 1.17 5.83
N SER A 66 7.18 1.12 6.79
CA SER A 66 5.80 1.51 6.53
C SER A 66 5.68 2.94 6.03
N PRO A 67 6.37 3.92 6.62
CA PRO A 67 6.27 5.29 6.08
C PRO A 67 6.75 5.39 4.64
N ILE A 68 7.75 4.60 4.25
CA ILE A 68 8.24 4.62 2.88
C ILE A 68 7.16 4.11 1.93
N LEU A 69 6.51 3.00 2.29
CA LEU A 69 5.45 2.45 1.46
C LEU A 69 4.27 3.41 1.37
N GLU A 70 3.96 4.06 2.48
CA GLU A 70 2.84 4.99 2.51
C GLU A 70 3.13 6.22 1.65
N GLU A 71 4.36 6.69 1.68
CA GLU A 71 4.73 7.81 0.83
C GLU A 71 4.67 7.42 -0.63
N LEU A 72 5.13 6.23 -0.95
CA LEU A 72 5.06 5.72 -2.31
C LEU A 72 3.61 5.67 -2.78
N ALA A 73 2.72 5.19 -1.92
CA ALA A 73 1.31 5.12 -2.27
C ALA A 73 0.73 6.49 -2.55
N ARG A 74 1.13 7.48 -1.76
CA ARG A 74 0.65 8.84 -1.98
C ARG A 74 1.20 9.43 -3.28
N ASP A 75 2.46 9.12 -3.60
CA ASP A 75 3.05 9.58 -4.84
C ASP A 75 2.36 9.00 -6.07
N TYR A 76 1.82 7.79 -5.93
CA TYR A 76 1.15 7.10 -7.02
C TYR A 76 -0.33 6.89 -6.73
N THR A 77 -0.94 7.88 -6.11
CA THR A 77 -2.36 7.81 -5.78
C THR A 77 -3.18 7.44 -7.01
N GLY A 78 -4.04 6.44 -6.84
CA GLY A 78 -4.85 5.94 -7.93
C GLY A 78 -4.20 4.85 -8.76
N GLN A 79 -2.90 4.61 -8.56
CA GLN A 79 -2.17 3.62 -9.34
C GLN A 79 -1.73 2.44 -8.50
N LEU A 80 -1.73 2.58 -7.20
CA LEU A 80 -1.50 1.47 -6.29
C LEU A 80 -2.11 1.80 -4.94
N LEU A 81 -2.32 0.78 -4.15
CA LEU A 81 -2.93 0.91 -2.83
C LEU A 81 -2.04 0.19 -1.84
N VAL A 82 -1.78 0.81 -0.70
CA VAL A 82 -1.09 0.13 0.40
C VAL A 82 -2.13 -0.27 1.44
N ALA A 83 -2.21 -1.55 1.71
CA ALA A 83 -3.12 -2.09 2.70
C ALA A 83 -2.30 -2.59 3.88
N LYS A 84 -2.49 -1.98 5.03
CA LYS A 84 -1.73 -2.30 6.23
C LYS A 84 -2.48 -3.34 7.04
N VAL A 85 -1.77 -4.36 7.44
CA VAL A 85 -2.33 -5.46 8.24
C VAL A 85 -1.54 -5.56 9.53
N ASP A 86 -2.22 -5.34 10.65
CA ASP A 86 -1.60 -5.51 11.97
C ASP A 86 -1.57 -7.01 12.27
N ALA A 87 -0.36 -7.57 12.29
CA ALA A 87 -0.22 -9.02 12.44
C ALA A 87 -0.81 -9.54 13.74
N ASP A 88 -0.75 -8.75 14.79
CA ASP A 88 -1.26 -9.17 16.10
C ASP A 88 -2.76 -9.07 16.16
N ALA A 89 -3.33 -8.06 15.52
CA ALA A 89 -4.77 -7.87 15.54
C ALA A 89 -5.49 -8.79 14.54
N GLU A 90 -4.80 -9.20 13.48
CA GLU A 90 -5.41 -9.98 12.41
C GLU A 90 -4.64 -11.27 12.17
N PRO A 91 -4.61 -12.17 13.15
CA PRO A 91 -3.82 -13.40 13.00
C PRO A 91 -4.31 -14.29 11.86
N SER A 92 -5.59 -14.23 11.51
CA SER A 92 -6.10 -15.07 10.43
C SER A 92 -5.50 -14.66 9.08
N ILE A 93 -5.28 -13.37 8.87
CA ILE A 93 -4.63 -12.91 7.65
C ILE A 93 -3.19 -13.39 7.62
N SER A 94 -2.48 -13.24 8.73
CA SER A 94 -1.09 -13.67 8.81
C SER A 94 -0.96 -15.17 8.53
N GLN A 95 -1.87 -15.96 9.05
CA GLN A 95 -1.86 -17.40 8.81
C GLN A 95 -2.16 -17.72 7.36
N ALA A 96 -3.14 -17.04 6.78
CA ALA A 96 -3.51 -17.29 5.39
C ALA A 96 -2.38 -16.94 4.44
N LEU A 97 -1.62 -15.91 4.75
CA LEU A 97 -0.48 -15.48 3.95
C LEU A 97 0.80 -16.22 4.30
N GLU A 98 0.74 -17.07 5.31
CA GLU A 98 1.91 -17.83 5.78
C GLU A 98 3.05 -16.92 6.18
N VAL A 99 2.73 -15.84 6.87
CA VAL A 99 3.73 -14.89 7.32
C VAL A 99 4.55 -15.52 8.42
N GLN A 100 5.86 -15.54 8.25
CA GLN A 100 6.75 -16.13 9.25
C GLN A 100 7.54 -15.09 10.01
N SER A 101 7.69 -13.93 9.42
CA SER A 101 8.41 -12.85 10.09
C SER A 101 7.88 -11.53 9.57
N ILE A 102 8.08 -10.47 10.32
CA ILE A 102 7.67 -9.14 9.90
C ILE A 102 8.89 -8.22 10.00
N PRO A 103 8.91 -7.20 9.15
CA PRO A 103 7.89 -6.83 8.18
C PRO A 103 7.79 -7.83 7.03
N SER A 104 6.60 -8.02 6.53
CA SER A 104 6.38 -8.81 5.33
C SER A 104 5.55 -7.99 4.37
N VAL A 105 5.97 -7.97 3.10
CA VAL A 105 5.30 -7.17 2.08
C VAL A 105 4.92 -8.08 0.93
N PHE A 106 3.67 -8.00 0.52
CA PHE A 106 3.15 -8.79 -0.59
C PHE A 106 2.50 -7.87 -1.59
N ALA A 107 2.51 -8.26 -2.84
CA ALA A 107 1.76 -7.56 -3.86
C ALA A 107 0.61 -8.46 -4.31
N VAL A 108 -0.59 -7.90 -4.32
CA VAL A 108 -1.76 -8.61 -4.80
C VAL A 108 -2.19 -7.95 -6.09
N ILE A 109 -2.19 -8.73 -7.16
CA ILE A 109 -2.54 -8.24 -8.49
C ILE A 109 -3.56 -9.19 -9.06
N LYS A 110 -4.73 -8.66 -9.39
CA LYS A 110 -5.83 -9.44 -9.95
C LYS A 110 -6.14 -10.68 -9.11
N GLY A 111 -6.16 -10.47 -7.81
CA GLY A 111 -6.52 -11.52 -6.87
C GLY A 111 -5.42 -12.51 -6.56
N GLN A 112 -4.20 -12.27 -7.03
CA GLN A 112 -3.09 -13.21 -6.85
C GLN A 112 -1.91 -12.51 -6.21
N LEU A 113 -1.20 -13.26 -5.37
CA LEU A 113 0.00 -12.76 -4.71
C LEU A 113 1.19 -12.71 -5.68
#